data_6891a3cf07423dd7ff62e044bd9b3679
#
_entry.id   6891a3cf07423dd7ff62e044bd9b3679
#
_cell.length_a   1.000
_cell.length_b   1.000
_cell.length_c   1.000
_cell.angle_alpha   90.00
_cell.angle_beta   90.00
_cell.angle_gamma   90.00
#
_symmetry.space_group_name_H-M   'P 1'
#
loop_
_entity.id
_entity.type
_entity.pdbx_description
1 polymer ?
#
loop_
_entity_poly.entity_id
_entity_poly.type
_entity_poly.pdbx_seq_one_letter_code
_entity_poly.pdbx_strand_id
1 'polypeptide(L)'
;MTSTAKSSRSSTRNPGAAAVALAATVALLAACAGCSSSSDNESDPLSGDKAGGDNVVVGSNNFAESILIADIYGEALKAKGIKVTYKPNIGSRETTYGLLKNGSLSVLPEYNGALLAYLDAKATPKTVATTTAAINAKLDSKLKLLDPAPAQDKDSVTVNAATAKKYHLTSESSIADLKDVAPDLVIGASPEFQTRQQGLVGLKSVYGLNFKSFKALDAGGPLTQAALKKNTVQAADLFTTDPTITKEKFVVLKDPKNLFGFENVQPLVYKSGLSQKGADTLNAVSAKLDTVALLKMDAEVQLQNKDPLDVAKAWLTSAGLLPDLVRADELLRVLGGELQV
;
A
#
# COMPACT_ATOMS: atom_id res chain seq x y z
N MET A 1 -39.65 53.78 -27.25
CA MET A 1 -39.61 54.84 -26.21
C MET A 1 -38.44 54.46 -25.34
N THR A 2 -37.31 55.04 -25.60
CA THR A 2 -36.62 56.10 -24.84
C THR A 2 -36.07 55.55 -23.50
N SER A 3 -34.81 55.60 -23.10
CA SER A 3 -33.68 56.48 -23.42
C SER A 3 -32.62 56.20 -22.37
N THR A 4 -31.38 55.93 -22.74
CA THR A 4 -30.15 56.68 -22.40
C THR A 4 -29.93 57.03 -20.89
N ALA A 5 -28.71 57.00 -20.30
CA ALA A 5 -27.36 57.41 -20.66
C ALA A 5 -26.45 57.00 -19.50
N LYS A 6 -25.18 56.54 -19.66
CA LYS A 6 -23.91 57.25 -19.85
C LYS A 6 -23.52 58.28 -18.76
N SER A 7 -22.36 58.03 -18.10
CA SER A 7 -21.27 58.98 -17.78
C SER A 7 -20.27 58.32 -16.84
N SER A 8 -19.04 57.92 -17.10
CA SER A 8 -17.78 58.59 -17.54
C SER A 8 -17.27 59.69 -16.58
N ARG A 9 -16.07 59.48 -16.10
CA ARG A 9 -14.88 60.37 -15.97
C ARG A 9 -14.03 59.90 -14.78
N SER A 10 -12.82 59.49 -14.93
CA SER A 10 -11.57 60.06 -15.42
C SER A 10 -10.78 60.82 -14.35
N SER A 11 -9.50 60.42 -14.23
CA SER A 11 -8.31 61.30 -14.14
C SER A 11 -7.99 61.82 -12.73
N THR A 12 -6.75 61.76 -12.22
CA THR A 12 -5.43 62.23 -12.68
C THR A 12 -4.38 61.83 -11.67
N ARG A 13 -3.26 61.28 -12.08
CA ARG A 13 -1.91 61.85 -12.22
C ARG A 13 -1.29 62.63 -11.03
N ASN A 14 -0.25 61.96 -10.40
CA ASN A 14 1.18 62.35 -10.30
C ASN A 14 1.58 63.65 -9.52
N PRO A 15 2.87 63.87 -9.24
CA PRO A 15 4.02 63.02 -8.82
C PRO A 15 4.83 63.76 -7.68
N GLY A 16 5.91 63.11 -7.21
CA GLY A 16 6.88 63.83 -6.37
C GLY A 16 7.90 62.92 -5.74
N ALA A 17 8.91 62.84 -6.34
CA ALA A 17 10.30 62.68 -6.20
C ALA A 17 10.92 63.35 -4.95
N ALA A 18 11.82 62.63 -4.32
CA ALA A 18 13.11 63.18 -3.85
C ALA A 18 14.05 62.06 -3.38
N ALA A 19 15.12 61.92 -4.08
CA ALA A 19 16.31 61.20 -3.74
C ALA A 19 17.14 62.00 -2.72
N VAL A 20 17.82 61.35 -1.77
CA VAL A 20 19.11 61.82 -1.25
C VAL A 20 19.96 60.59 -0.96
N ALA A 21 21.08 60.54 -1.65
CA ALA A 21 22.23 59.69 -1.43
C ALA A 21 23.09 60.25 -0.31
N LEU A 22 23.84 59.41 0.38
CA LEU A 22 25.29 59.61 0.72
C LEU A 22 25.81 58.33 1.38
N ALA A 23 26.71 57.91 0.92
CA ALA A 23 27.96 57.22 0.75
C ALA A 23 28.89 57.23 1.98
N ALA A 24 29.75 56.20 1.97
CA ALA A 24 31.07 56.04 2.58
C ALA A 24 31.07 55.54 4.05
N THR A 25 31.86 54.55 4.45
CA THR A 25 33.27 54.18 4.12
C THR A 25 33.62 52.82 4.73
N VAL A 26 34.28 51.98 3.97
CA VAL A 26 35.61 51.34 4.12
C VAL A 26 35.94 50.52 5.37
N ALA A 27 36.07 49.20 5.10
CA ALA A 27 37.10 48.21 5.45
C ALA A 27 37.61 48.08 6.89
N LEU A 28 37.54 46.84 7.39
CA LEU A 28 38.71 46.13 7.92
C LEU A 28 38.58 44.62 7.83
N LEU A 29 39.63 44.01 7.28
CA LEU A 29 39.87 42.57 7.24
C LEU A 29 40.12 42.02 8.64
N ALA A 30 39.59 40.87 8.98
CA ALA A 30 40.34 39.84 9.71
C ALA A 30 39.63 38.47 9.58
N ALA A 31 40.40 37.49 9.25
CA ALA A 31 40.05 36.08 9.04
C ALA A 31 39.53 35.44 10.32
N CYS A 32 38.47 34.64 10.18
CA CYS A 32 38.22 33.46 11.00
C CYS A 32 37.63 32.39 10.08
N ALA A 33 38.44 31.38 9.83
CA ALA A 33 38.01 30.14 9.23
C ALA A 33 37.07 29.42 10.19
N GLY A 34 35.98 28.83 9.63
CA GLY A 34 35.17 27.85 10.34
C GLY A 34 33.72 28.26 10.56
N CYS A 35 32.93 28.30 9.53
CA CYS A 35 31.48 28.13 9.67
C CYS A 35 31.05 27.04 8.70
N SER A 36 30.76 25.87 9.25
CA SER A 36 29.95 24.87 8.63
C SER A 36 28.64 25.52 8.20
N SER A 37 28.42 25.61 6.92
CA SER A 37 27.11 25.92 6.36
C SER A 37 26.15 24.75 6.66
N SER A 38 25.35 24.90 7.70
CA SER A 38 24.10 24.17 7.81
C SER A 38 23.16 24.71 6.73
N SER A 39 23.19 24.08 5.56
CA SER A 39 22.10 24.18 4.64
C SER A 39 20.93 23.39 5.26
N ASP A 40 19.92 24.09 5.74
CA ASP A 40 18.62 23.53 6.01
C ASP A 40 18.06 23.02 4.67
N ASN A 41 18.45 21.79 4.31
CA ASN A 41 17.72 21.01 3.35
C ASN A 41 16.41 20.62 4.04
N GLU A 42 15.32 21.24 3.66
CA GLU A 42 14.01 20.60 3.76
C GLU A 42 14.13 19.27 3.04
N SER A 43 14.36 18.20 3.81
CA SER A 43 14.43 16.84 3.29
C SER A 43 13.03 16.46 2.87
N ASP A 44 12.80 16.40 1.56
CA ASP A 44 11.69 15.69 0.97
C ASP A 44 11.59 14.32 1.67
N PRO A 45 10.49 14.02 2.38
CA PRO A 45 10.33 12.76 3.12
C PRO A 45 10.48 11.51 2.24
N LEU A 46 10.47 11.67 0.92
CA LEU A 46 10.70 10.61 -0.06
C LEU A 46 12.17 10.50 -0.51
N SER A 47 13.04 11.49 -0.23
CA SER A 47 14.43 11.51 -0.70
C SER A 47 15.47 11.05 0.32
N GLY A 48 15.07 10.71 1.57
CA GLY A 48 15.98 10.21 2.59
C GLY A 48 16.40 8.76 2.37
N ASP A 49 17.69 8.48 2.57
CA ASP A 49 18.37 7.17 2.55
C ASP A 49 18.04 6.26 1.35
N LYS A 50 18.92 6.31 0.34
CA LYS A 50 18.88 5.30 -0.74
C LYS A 50 19.15 3.92 -0.16
N ALA A 51 18.39 2.92 -0.60
CA ALA A 51 18.65 1.52 -0.35
C ALA A 51 20.03 1.16 -0.92
N GLY A 52 20.95 0.81 -0.05
CA GLY A 52 22.32 0.45 -0.43
C GLY A 52 23.22 0.49 0.79
N GLY A 53 24.07 -0.50 0.98
CA GLY A 53 24.85 -0.72 2.18
C GLY A 53 24.11 -1.61 3.19
N ASP A 54 24.35 -1.40 4.47
CA ASP A 54 23.82 -2.27 5.55
C ASP A 54 22.38 -1.97 5.97
N ASN A 55 21.67 -1.09 5.26
CA ASN A 55 20.32 -0.66 5.63
C ASN A 55 19.28 -1.05 4.57
N VAL A 56 18.31 -1.88 4.97
CA VAL A 56 17.18 -2.30 4.14
C VAL A 56 15.99 -1.37 4.39
N VAL A 57 15.49 -0.72 3.33
CA VAL A 57 14.32 0.14 3.39
C VAL A 57 13.09 -0.67 3.00
N VAL A 58 12.20 -0.93 3.98
CA VAL A 58 10.95 -1.67 3.77
C VAL A 58 9.81 -0.67 3.60
N GLY A 59 9.13 -0.71 2.46
CA GLY A 59 7.98 0.14 2.16
C GLY A 59 6.66 -0.62 2.23
N SER A 60 5.55 0.13 2.23
CA SER A 60 4.20 -0.43 2.05
C SER A 60 3.33 0.42 1.14
N ASN A 61 2.32 -0.20 0.56
CA ASN A 61 1.20 0.50 -0.06
C ASN A 61 0.31 1.15 1.02
N ASN A 62 -0.69 1.92 0.58
CA ASN A 62 -1.53 2.76 1.45
C ASN A 62 -2.78 2.04 2.00
N PHE A 63 -2.64 0.82 2.45
CA PHE A 63 -3.71 0.07 3.12
C PHE A 63 -3.17 -0.81 4.25
N ALA A 64 -4.03 -1.15 5.21
CA ALA A 64 -3.65 -1.71 6.51
C ALA A 64 -2.85 -3.00 6.41
N GLU A 65 -3.28 -3.96 5.57
CA GLU A 65 -2.61 -5.25 5.42
C GLU A 65 -1.20 -5.09 4.82
N SER A 66 -1.02 -4.19 3.83
CA SER A 66 0.32 -3.94 3.27
C SER A 66 1.29 -3.36 4.31
N ILE A 67 0.80 -2.51 5.22
CA ILE A 67 1.58 -1.97 6.33
C ILE A 67 1.96 -3.10 7.29
N LEU A 68 1.01 -3.93 7.68
CA LEU A 68 1.23 -5.08 8.56
C LEU A 68 2.26 -6.06 7.99
N ILE A 69 2.16 -6.40 6.69
CA ILE A 69 3.12 -7.32 6.05
C ILE A 69 4.51 -6.67 5.95
N ALA A 70 4.59 -5.35 5.71
CA ALA A 70 5.87 -4.63 5.74
C ALA A 70 6.51 -4.68 7.14
N ASP A 71 5.73 -4.56 8.21
CA ASP A 71 6.20 -4.70 9.58
C ASP A 71 6.68 -6.14 9.86
N ILE A 72 5.95 -7.15 9.38
CA ILE A 72 6.38 -8.56 9.47
C ILE A 72 7.74 -8.76 8.79
N TYR A 73 7.91 -8.26 7.57
CA TYR A 73 9.18 -8.37 6.84
C TYR A 73 10.31 -7.66 7.57
N GLY A 74 10.06 -6.43 8.02
CA GLY A 74 11.06 -5.63 8.71
C GLY A 74 11.51 -6.24 10.03
N GLU A 75 10.59 -6.74 10.86
CA GLU A 75 10.93 -7.37 12.15
C GLU A 75 11.65 -8.71 11.95
N ALA A 76 11.27 -9.51 10.95
CA ALA A 76 11.99 -10.72 10.62
C ALA A 76 13.44 -10.43 10.18
N LEU A 77 13.67 -9.39 9.39
CA LEU A 77 15.01 -8.94 8.98
C LEU A 77 15.82 -8.44 10.16
N LYS A 78 15.23 -7.62 11.05
CA LYS A 78 15.88 -7.13 12.29
C LYS A 78 16.31 -8.29 13.19
N ALA A 79 15.48 -9.32 13.33
CA ALA A 79 15.81 -10.51 14.11
C ALA A 79 17.05 -11.26 13.58
N LYS A 80 17.40 -11.08 12.31
CA LYS A 80 18.63 -11.59 11.70
C LYS A 80 19.80 -10.60 11.75
N GLY A 81 19.66 -9.49 12.49
CA GLY A 81 20.69 -8.45 12.62
C GLY A 81 20.83 -7.55 11.40
N ILE A 82 19.84 -7.52 10.52
CA ILE A 82 19.81 -6.61 9.36
C ILE A 82 19.20 -5.28 9.83
N LYS A 83 19.88 -4.16 9.54
CA LYS A 83 19.35 -2.83 9.84
C LYS A 83 18.17 -2.52 8.90
N VAL A 84 17.05 -2.06 9.47
CA VAL A 84 15.81 -1.78 8.73
C VAL A 84 15.32 -0.36 9.01
N THR A 85 14.94 0.32 7.94
CA THR A 85 14.18 1.58 7.97
C THR A 85 12.80 1.31 7.36
N TYR A 86 11.74 1.79 8.02
CA TYR A 86 10.37 1.66 7.51
C TYR A 86 9.92 2.92 6.78
N LYS A 87 9.25 2.72 5.64
CA LYS A 87 8.51 3.76 4.92
C LYS A 87 7.07 3.25 4.66
N PRO A 88 6.19 3.27 5.67
CA PRO A 88 4.83 2.78 5.52
C PRO A 88 3.94 3.78 4.79
N ASN A 89 2.78 3.29 4.30
CA ASN A 89 1.67 4.11 3.79
C ASN A 89 2.08 5.10 2.67
N ILE A 90 2.92 4.65 1.73
CA ILE A 90 3.49 5.52 0.69
C ILE A 90 2.44 5.96 -0.34
N GLY A 91 1.62 5.01 -0.80
CA GLY A 91 0.66 5.25 -1.88
C GLY A 91 0.30 3.96 -2.63
N SER A 92 -0.25 4.12 -3.83
CA SER A 92 -0.61 2.99 -4.68
C SER A 92 0.63 2.33 -5.31
N ARG A 93 0.44 1.15 -5.94
CA ARG A 93 1.49 0.39 -6.65
C ARG A 93 2.22 1.24 -7.68
N GLU A 94 1.52 2.13 -8.35
CA GLU A 94 2.10 3.03 -9.35
C GLU A 94 3.24 3.88 -8.76
N THR A 95 3.10 4.32 -7.51
CA THR A 95 4.13 5.05 -6.77
C THR A 95 5.20 4.13 -6.20
N THR A 96 4.78 3.10 -5.47
CA THR A 96 5.70 2.22 -4.71
C THR A 96 6.60 1.40 -5.62
N TYR A 97 6.10 0.92 -6.77
CA TYR A 97 6.89 0.21 -7.77
C TYR A 97 8.00 1.11 -8.35
N GLY A 98 7.70 2.39 -8.61
CA GLY A 98 8.68 3.38 -9.06
C GLY A 98 9.80 3.59 -8.04
N LEU A 99 9.47 3.71 -6.76
CA LEU A 99 10.43 3.86 -5.66
C LEU A 99 11.28 2.61 -5.45
N LEU A 100 10.71 1.43 -5.62
CA LEU A 100 11.47 0.18 -5.56
C LEU A 100 12.44 0.07 -6.75
N LYS A 101 11.98 0.37 -7.97
CA LYS A 101 12.77 0.33 -9.19
C LYS A 101 13.95 1.30 -9.18
N ASN A 102 13.82 2.47 -8.57
CA ASN A 102 14.90 3.45 -8.45
C ASN A 102 15.82 3.22 -7.24
N GLY A 103 15.54 2.21 -6.40
CA GLY A 103 16.32 1.86 -5.22
C GLY A 103 16.05 2.73 -3.99
N SER A 104 14.98 3.52 -3.97
CA SER A 104 14.52 4.24 -2.76
C SER A 104 13.89 3.30 -1.73
N LEU A 105 13.42 2.14 -2.18
CA LEU A 105 12.98 1.02 -1.36
C LEU A 105 13.83 -0.21 -1.67
N SER A 106 14.00 -1.07 -0.67
CA SER A 106 14.65 -2.38 -0.80
C SER A 106 13.65 -3.51 -0.93
N VAL A 107 12.54 -3.43 -0.20
CA VAL A 107 11.53 -4.48 -0.05
C VAL A 107 10.14 -3.84 -0.06
N LEU A 108 9.22 -4.48 -0.76
CA LEU A 108 7.82 -4.12 -0.81
C LEU A 108 6.97 -5.41 -0.75
N PRO A 109 5.96 -5.51 0.13
CA PRO A 109 4.92 -6.52 0.01
C PRO A 109 4.13 -6.32 -1.28
N GLU A 110 3.97 -7.38 -2.06
CA GLU A 110 3.19 -7.36 -3.29
C GLU A 110 2.22 -8.56 -3.35
N TYR A 111 1.23 -8.43 -4.23
CA TYR A 111 0.23 -9.43 -4.53
C TYR A 111 0.43 -9.81 -6.00
N ASN A 112 0.80 -11.06 -6.25
CA ASN A 112 1.35 -11.45 -7.54
C ASN A 112 0.38 -11.26 -8.72
N GLY A 113 -0.93 -11.51 -8.56
CA GLY A 113 -1.89 -11.29 -9.64
C GLY A 113 -2.05 -9.81 -9.98
N ALA A 114 -2.18 -8.97 -8.96
CA ALA A 114 -2.30 -7.52 -9.14
C ALA A 114 -1.01 -6.90 -9.70
N LEU A 115 0.17 -7.39 -9.28
CA LEU A 115 1.44 -7.00 -9.89
C LEU A 115 1.52 -7.41 -11.36
N LEU A 116 1.07 -8.63 -11.71
CA LEU A 116 1.04 -9.07 -13.10
C LEU A 116 0.13 -8.20 -13.96
N ALA A 117 -1.08 -7.91 -13.48
CA ALA A 117 -2.02 -7.05 -14.20
C ALA A 117 -1.48 -5.63 -14.42
N TYR A 118 -0.66 -5.12 -13.50
CA TYR A 118 0.06 -3.85 -13.64
C TYR A 118 1.16 -3.93 -14.72
N LEU A 119 1.93 -5.03 -14.76
CA LEU A 119 3.02 -5.20 -15.72
C LEU A 119 2.55 -5.63 -17.12
N ASP A 120 1.49 -6.42 -17.18
CA ASP A 120 0.89 -6.94 -18.41
C ASP A 120 -0.63 -7.17 -18.24
N ALA A 121 -1.41 -6.15 -18.53
CA ALA A 121 -2.86 -6.17 -18.41
C ALA A 121 -3.57 -7.22 -19.32
N LYS A 122 -2.84 -7.85 -20.26
CA LYS A 122 -3.37 -8.89 -21.14
C LYS A 122 -3.03 -10.31 -20.69
N ALA A 123 -2.19 -10.45 -19.67
CA ALA A 123 -1.80 -11.77 -19.17
C ALA A 123 -3.00 -12.47 -18.50
N THR A 124 -3.17 -13.76 -18.78
CA THR A 124 -4.24 -14.61 -18.24
C THR A 124 -3.67 -15.90 -17.67
N PRO A 125 -2.82 -15.84 -16.63
CA PRO A 125 -2.22 -17.03 -16.04
C PRO A 125 -3.29 -17.87 -15.32
N LYS A 126 -3.08 -19.19 -15.28
CA LYS A 126 -4.05 -20.13 -14.69
C LYS A 126 -3.58 -20.79 -13.40
N THR A 127 -2.36 -20.50 -12.97
CA THR A 127 -1.76 -21.04 -11.74
C THR A 127 -0.83 -20.04 -11.11
N VAL A 128 -0.53 -20.19 -9.82
CA VAL A 128 0.45 -19.36 -9.10
C VAL A 128 1.82 -19.41 -9.80
N ALA A 129 2.25 -20.61 -10.24
CA ALA A 129 3.53 -20.77 -10.92
C ALA A 129 3.59 -20.03 -12.26
N THR A 130 2.52 -20.09 -13.08
CA THR A 130 2.45 -19.36 -14.35
C THR A 130 2.30 -17.86 -14.15
N THR A 131 1.67 -17.42 -13.06
CA THR A 131 1.62 -16.01 -12.65
C THR A 131 3.03 -15.50 -12.33
N THR A 132 3.77 -16.18 -11.48
CA THR A 132 5.15 -15.84 -11.12
C THR A 132 6.07 -15.81 -12.35
N ALA A 133 5.95 -16.81 -13.24
CA ALA A 133 6.74 -16.84 -14.47
C ALA A 133 6.43 -15.67 -15.41
N ALA A 134 5.15 -15.30 -15.55
CA ALA A 134 4.72 -14.15 -16.36
C ALA A 134 5.23 -12.82 -15.79
N ILE A 135 5.19 -12.65 -14.45
CA ILE A 135 5.79 -11.49 -13.78
C ILE A 135 7.28 -11.39 -14.09
N ASN A 136 8.04 -12.48 -13.87
CA ASN A 136 9.48 -12.50 -14.08
C ASN A 136 9.87 -12.15 -15.52
N ALA A 137 9.03 -12.50 -16.51
CA ALA A 137 9.25 -12.14 -17.92
C ALA A 137 9.09 -10.63 -18.22
N LYS A 138 8.41 -9.88 -17.33
CA LYS A 138 8.09 -8.46 -17.50
C LYS A 138 8.75 -7.55 -16.46
N LEU A 139 9.28 -8.15 -15.40
CA LEU A 139 9.86 -7.43 -14.28
C LEU A 139 11.10 -6.65 -14.71
N ASP A 140 11.28 -5.44 -14.18
CA ASP A 140 12.51 -4.67 -14.37
C ASP A 140 13.73 -5.48 -13.92
N SER A 141 14.81 -5.40 -14.68
CA SER A 141 16.03 -6.19 -14.44
C SER A 141 16.69 -5.96 -13.07
N LYS A 142 16.42 -4.82 -12.43
CA LYS A 142 16.91 -4.48 -11.08
C LYS A 142 16.10 -5.12 -9.97
N LEU A 143 14.91 -5.61 -10.28
CA LEU A 143 13.99 -6.19 -9.31
C LEU A 143 14.03 -7.71 -9.33
N LYS A 144 13.64 -8.30 -8.20
CA LYS A 144 13.49 -9.74 -8.03
C LYS A 144 12.23 -10.02 -7.22
N LEU A 145 11.43 -10.95 -7.69
CA LEU A 145 10.32 -11.50 -6.93
C LEU A 145 10.85 -12.69 -6.11
N LEU A 146 10.56 -12.72 -4.80
CA LEU A 146 10.93 -13.84 -3.93
C LEU A 146 9.81 -14.91 -3.93
N ASP A 147 9.87 -15.89 -3.04
CA ASP A 147 8.91 -16.98 -3.00
C ASP A 147 7.52 -16.49 -2.56
N PRO A 148 6.43 -16.96 -3.20
CA PRO A 148 5.07 -16.60 -2.80
C PRO A 148 4.68 -17.29 -1.51
N ALA A 149 3.91 -16.57 -0.67
CA ALA A 149 3.25 -17.15 0.48
C ALA A 149 2.02 -17.97 0.06
N PRO A 150 1.61 -19.00 0.85
CA PRO A 150 0.29 -19.60 0.74
C PRO A 150 -0.86 -18.59 0.93
N ALA A 151 -0.63 -17.53 1.71
CA ALA A 151 -1.60 -16.47 1.93
C ALA A 151 -2.04 -15.82 0.62
N GLN A 152 -3.34 -15.68 0.46
CA GLN A 152 -3.96 -14.97 -0.66
C GLN A 152 -4.87 -13.89 -0.13
N ASP A 153 -4.77 -12.72 -0.73
CA ASP A 153 -5.71 -11.63 -0.60
C ASP A 153 -6.02 -11.07 -1.99
N LYS A 154 -7.31 -11.02 -2.37
CA LYS A 154 -7.75 -10.64 -3.69
C LYS A 154 -8.61 -9.39 -3.65
N ASP A 155 -8.47 -8.54 -4.67
CA ASP A 155 -9.53 -7.61 -5.00
C ASP A 155 -10.86 -8.36 -5.19
N SER A 156 -11.96 -7.76 -4.78
CA SER A 156 -13.29 -8.36 -4.95
C SER A 156 -14.37 -7.33 -5.22
N VAL A 157 -15.37 -7.72 -5.98
CA VAL A 157 -16.62 -6.96 -6.03
C VAL A 157 -17.51 -7.41 -4.87
N THR A 158 -17.62 -6.54 -3.89
CA THR A 158 -18.37 -6.79 -2.66
C THR A 158 -19.58 -5.86 -2.60
N VAL A 159 -20.76 -6.40 -2.28
CA VAL A 159 -21.99 -5.63 -2.12
C VAL A 159 -22.44 -5.59 -0.66
N ASN A 160 -23.11 -4.50 -0.25
CA ASN A 160 -23.66 -4.41 1.09
C ASN A 160 -24.91 -5.31 1.27
N ALA A 161 -25.27 -5.58 2.52
CA ALA A 161 -26.39 -6.46 2.86
C ALA A 161 -27.75 -5.97 2.29
N ALA A 162 -27.97 -4.67 2.17
CA ALA A 162 -29.20 -4.12 1.59
C ALA A 162 -29.28 -4.37 0.09
N THR A 163 -28.18 -4.19 -0.63
CA THR A 163 -28.06 -4.50 -2.07
C THR A 163 -28.22 -6.00 -2.31
N ALA A 164 -27.51 -6.82 -1.51
CA ALA A 164 -27.61 -8.26 -1.58
C ALA A 164 -29.07 -8.75 -1.41
N LYS A 165 -29.76 -8.22 -0.41
CA LYS A 165 -31.19 -8.54 -0.17
C LYS A 165 -32.07 -8.09 -1.34
N LYS A 166 -31.89 -6.86 -1.83
CA LYS A 166 -32.71 -6.27 -2.90
C LYS A 166 -32.63 -7.09 -4.21
N TYR A 167 -31.44 -7.57 -4.54
CA TYR A 167 -31.18 -8.26 -5.80
C TYR A 167 -30.97 -9.77 -5.64
N HIS A 168 -31.30 -10.32 -4.46
CA HIS A 168 -31.18 -11.77 -4.13
C HIS A 168 -29.76 -12.33 -4.33
N LEU A 169 -28.72 -11.50 -4.06
CA LEU A 169 -27.32 -11.89 -4.15
C LEU A 169 -26.88 -12.62 -2.88
N THR A 170 -26.09 -13.67 -3.05
CA THR A 170 -25.50 -14.47 -1.97
C THR A 170 -24.01 -14.68 -2.22
N SER A 171 -23.30 -15.33 -1.30
CA SER A 171 -21.91 -15.77 -1.53
C SER A 171 -21.74 -16.77 -2.68
N GLU A 172 -22.84 -17.34 -3.17
CA GLU A 172 -22.84 -18.21 -4.36
C GLU A 172 -23.02 -17.42 -5.66
N SER A 173 -23.49 -16.18 -5.58
CA SER A 173 -23.64 -15.28 -6.74
C SER A 173 -22.27 -14.85 -7.28
N SER A 174 -22.22 -14.56 -8.56
CA SER A 174 -21.04 -14.14 -9.27
C SER A 174 -21.08 -12.65 -9.66
N ILE A 175 -19.94 -12.10 -10.03
CA ILE A 175 -19.84 -10.75 -10.60
C ILE A 175 -20.75 -10.62 -11.85
N ALA A 176 -20.95 -11.70 -12.62
CA ALA A 176 -21.83 -11.70 -13.79
C ALA A 176 -23.30 -11.42 -13.47
N ASP A 177 -23.74 -11.77 -12.23
CA ASP A 177 -25.13 -11.56 -11.79
C ASP A 177 -25.45 -10.07 -11.56
N LEU A 178 -24.43 -9.20 -11.57
CA LEU A 178 -24.62 -7.76 -11.54
C LEU A 178 -24.94 -7.14 -12.91
N LYS A 179 -24.91 -7.90 -14.02
CA LYS A 179 -24.97 -7.34 -15.37
C LYS A 179 -26.19 -6.44 -15.59
N ASP A 180 -27.37 -6.86 -15.15
CA ASP A 180 -28.60 -6.13 -15.37
C ASP A 180 -28.89 -5.09 -14.28
N VAL A 181 -28.18 -5.17 -13.14
CA VAL A 181 -28.40 -4.28 -11.98
C VAL A 181 -27.28 -3.26 -11.78
N ALA A 182 -26.11 -3.46 -12.37
CA ALA A 182 -25.00 -2.51 -12.27
C ALA A 182 -25.34 -1.07 -12.68
N PRO A 183 -26.24 -0.83 -13.70
CA PRO A 183 -26.65 0.54 -14.06
C PRO A 183 -27.39 1.28 -12.94
N ASP A 184 -27.88 0.59 -11.93
CA ASP A 184 -28.53 1.19 -10.73
C ASP A 184 -27.56 1.39 -9.56
N LEU A 185 -26.35 0.80 -9.62
CA LEU A 185 -25.41 0.75 -8.51
C LEU A 185 -24.28 1.77 -8.66
N VAL A 186 -23.94 2.41 -7.55
CA VAL A 186 -22.69 3.17 -7.40
C VAL A 186 -21.64 2.21 -6.86
N ILE A 187 -20.47 2.14 -7.51
CA ILE A 187 -19.32 1.38 -6.99
C ILE A 187 -18.28 2.34 -6.40
N GLY A 188 -17.73 1.97 -5.23
CA GLY A 188 -16.69 2.71 -4.53
C GLY A 188 -15.38 1.93 -4.50
N ALA A 189 -14.26 2.61 -4.77
CA ALA A 189 -12.92 2.04 -4.69
C ALA A 189 -11.85 3.13 -4.72
N SER A 190 -10.57 2.74 -4.66
CA SER A 190 -9.45 3.65 -4.87
C SER A 190 -9.51 4.32 -6.26
N PRO A 191 -8.96 5.55 -6.43
CA PRO A 191 -8.98 6.24 -7.72
C PRO A 191 -8.42 5.41 -8.87
N GLU A 192 -7.38 4.62 -8.62
CA GLU A 192 -6.68 3.79 -9.61
C GLU A 192 -7.56 2.68 -10.17
N PHE A 193 -8.55 2.20 -9.41
CA PHE A 193 -9.50 1.17 -9.82
C PHE A 193 -10.26 1.55 -11.11
N GLN A 194 -10.41 2.84 -11.39
CA GLN A 194 -11.07 3.31 -12.63
C GLN A 194 -10.32 2.89 -13.90
N THR A 195 -8.98 2.82 -13.83
CA THR A 195 -8.12 2.65 -15.01
C THR A 195 -7.42 1.30 -15.06
N ARG A 196 -7.44 0.55 -13.96
CA ARG A 196 -6.82 -0.77 -13.89
C ARG A 196 -7.61 -1.83 -14.63
N GLN A 197 -6.90 -2.82 -15.19
CA GLN A 197 -7.52 -4.04 -15.73
C GLN A 197 -8.25 -4.83 -14.62
N GLN A 198 -7.67 -4.91 -13.42
CA GLN A 198 -8.36 -5.44 -12.23
C GLN A 198 -9.18 -4.33 -11.55
N GLY A 199 -10.06 -3.70 -12.33
CA GLY A 199 -10.93 -2.62 -11.92
C GLY A 199 -12.05 -2.41 -12.91
N LEU A 200 -12.52 -1.15 -13.07
CA LEU A 200 -13.65 -0.85 -13.96
C LEU A 200 -13.40 -1.26 -15.42
N VAL A 201 -12.15 -1.17 -15.89
CA VAL A 201 -11.80 -1.58 -17.26
C VAL A 201 -12.10 -3.06 -17.47
N GLY A 202 -11.66 -3.92 -16.57
CA GLY A 202 -11.91 -5.36 -16.66
C GLY A 202 -13.34 -5.75 -16.32
N LEU A 203 -13.97 -5.11 -15.32
CA LEU A 203 -15.38 -5.33 -15.02
C LEU A 203 -16.26 -5.05 -16.26
N LYS A 204 -15.94 -4.02 -17.03
CA LYS A 204 -16.63 -3.71 -18.28
C LYS A 204 -16.27 -4.69 -19.40
N SER A 205 -14.99 -4.94 -19.65
CA SER A 205 -14.56 -5.76 -20.80
C SER A 205 -14.82 -7.25 -20.63
N VAL A 206 -14.67 -7.78 -19.40
CA VAL A 206 -14.80 -9.21 -19.09
C VAL A 206 -16.23 -9.59 -18.70
N TYR A 207 -16.88 -8.76 -17.87
CA TYR A 207 -18.20 -9.03 -17.33
C TYR A 207 -19.32 -8.20 -17.97
N GLY A 208 -19.00 -7.19 -18.78
CA GLY A 208 -19.98 -6.30 -19.41
C GLY A 208 -20.66 -5.35 -18.44
N LEU A 209 -20.05 -5.09 -17.25
CA LEU A 209 -20.65 -4.24 -16.23
C LEU A 209 -20.47 -2.75 -16.55
N ASN A 210 -21.55 -2.01 -16.46
CA ASN A 210 -21.54 -0.55 -16.53
C ASN A 210 -22.26 -0.03 -15.30
N PHE A 211 -21.49 0.35 -14.29
CA PHE A 211 -22.05 0.92 -13.05
C PHE A 211 -22.64 2.32 -13.31
N LYS A 212 -23.66 2.69 -12.52
CA LYS A 212 -24.31 3.99 -12.57
C LYS A 212 -23.29 5.13 -12.42
N SER A 213 -22.38 4.98 -11.46
CA SER A 213 -21.27 5.90 -11.26
C SER A 213 -20.18 5.24 -10.41
N PHE A 214 -19.01 5.86 -10.42
CA PHE A 214 -17.87 5.51 -9.59
C PHE A 214 -17.69 6.57 -8.51
N LYS A 215 -17.36 6.15 -7.30
CA LYS A 215 -16.97 7.02 -6.19
C LYS A 215 -15.55 6.71 -5.76
N ALA A 216 -14.64 7.66 -5.95
CA ALA A 216 -13.27 7.55 -5.48
C ALA A 216 -13.23 7.61 -3.94
N LEU A 217 -12.62 6.62 -3.33
CA LEU A 217 -12.48 6.42 -1.89
C LEU A 217 -11.04 5.95 -1.60
N ASP A 218 -10.80 5.32 -0.44
CA ASP A 218 -9.53 4.67 -0.15
C ASP A 218 -9.47 3.23 -0.69
N ALA A 219 -8.31 2.60 -0.61
CA ALA A 219 -8.08 1.23 -1.09
C ALA A 219 -8.58 0.21 -0.04
N GLY A 220 -9.86 -0.14 -0.12
CA GLY A 220 -10.51 -1.08 0.80
C GLY A 220 -10.57 -0.63 2.26
N GLY A 221 -10.15 0.59 2.57
CA GLY A 221 -10.01 1.09 3.92
C GLY A 221 -11.28 1.65 4.54
N PRO A 222 -11.16 2.38 5.67
CA PRO A 222 -12.30 2.84 6.47
C PRO A 222 -13.31 3.71 5.72
N LEU A 223 -12.88 4.49 4.71
CA LEU A 223 -13.79 5.32 3.92
C LEU A 223 -14.66 4.46 3.00
N THR A 224 -14.06 3.46 2.34
CA THR A 224 -14.76 2.51 1.47
C THR A 224 -15.71 1.63 2.28
N GLN A 225 -15.24 1.06 3.40
CA GLN A 225 -16.06 0.26 4.32
C GLN A 225 -17.25 1.05 4.86
N ALA A 226 -17.04 2.29 5.30
CA ALA A 226 -18.10 3.15 5.80
C ALA A 226 -19.11 3.56 4.72
N ALA A 227 -18.63 3.84 3.48
CA ALA A 227 -19.51 4.18 2.37
C ALA A 227 -20.40 2.99 1.97
N LEU A 228 -19.85 1.78 1.95
CA LEU A 228 -20.58 0.55 1.68
C LEU A 228 -21.61 0.24 2.78
N LYS A 229 -21.21 0.33 4.05
CA LYS A 229 -22.09 0.14 5.22
C LYS A 229 -23.25 1.12 5.24
N LYS A 230 -22.99 2.41 4.96
CA LYS A 230 -24.01 3.47 4.93
C LYS A 230 -24.85 3.48 3.65
N ASN A 231 -24.65 2.52 2.74
CA ASN A 231 -25.30 2.45 1.43
C ASN A 231 -25.07 3.71 0.56
N THR A 232 -24.00 4.45 0.80
CA THR A 232 -23.58 5.56 -0.06
C THR A 232 -23.04 5.03 -1.40
N VAL A 233 -22.42 3.85 -1.36
CA VAL A 233 -22.13 2.98 -2.50
C VAL A 233 -22.82 1.64 -2.25
N GLN A 234 -23.26 0.97 -3.31
CA GLN A 234 -23.96 -0.31 -3.26
C GLN A 234 -23.02 -1.48 -3.49
N ALA A 235 -21.96 -1.25 -4.22
CA ALA A 235 -20.85 -2.16 -4.43
C ALA A 235 -19.52 -1.46 -4.10
N ALA A 236 -18.51 -2.20 -3.74
CA ALA A 236 -17.17 -1.68 -3.51
C ALA A 236 -16.12 -2.72 -3.89
N ASP A 237 -14.92 -2.24 -4.17
CA ASP A 237 -13.73 -3.05 -4.15
C ASP A 237 -13.26 -3.16 -2.69
N LEU A 238 -13.33 -4.38 -2.14
CA LEU A 238 -12.77 -4.76 -0.86
C LEU A 238 -11.86 -5.97 -1.06
N PHE A 239 -10.86 -6.06 -0.22
CA PHE A 239 -9.95 -7.20 -0.21
C PHE A 239 -10.58 -8.40 0.49
N THR A 240 -10.32 -9.61 0.00
CA THR A 240 -10.97 -10.84 0.52
C THR A 240 -10.58 -11.15 1.96
N THR A 241 -9.49 -10.57 2.48
CA THR A 241 -9.04 -10.66 3.87
C THR A 241 -9.64 -9.59 4.77
N ASP A 242 -10.44 -8.65 4.23
CA ASP A 242 -11.04 -7.57 5.02
C ASP A 242 -12.03 -8.14 6.06
N PRO A 243 -11.76 -8.00 7.37
CA PRO A 243 -12.59 -8.57 8.42
C PRO A 243 -13.96 -7.85 8.54
N THR A 244 -14.13 -6.66 7.94
CA THR A 244 -15.42 -5.97 7.92
C THR A 244 -16.45 -6.68 7.05
N ILE A 245 -16.02 -7.49 6.07
CA ILE A 245 -16.91 -8.31 5.25
C ILE A 245 -17.82 -9.17 6.14
N THR A 246 -17.22 -9.91 7.06
CA THR A 246 -17.96 -10.75 8.00
C THR A 246 -18.72 -9.92 9.04
N LYS A 247 -18.08 -8.90 9.62
CA LYS A 247 -18.66 -8.04 10.65
C LYS A 247 -19.93 -7.32 10.19
N GLU A 248 -19.90 -6.77 8.97
CA GLU A 248 -21.01 -5.99 8.41
C GLU A 248 -21.95 -6.82 7.51
N LYS A 249 -21.69 -8.12 7.40
CA LYS A 249 -22.45 -9.05 6.55
C LYS A 249 -22.47 -8.61 5.08
N PHE A 250 -21.35 -8.12 4.60
CA PHE A 250 -21.18 -7.83 3.18
C PHE A 250 -21.10 -9.15 2.38
N VAL A 251 -21.44 -9.10 1.12
CA VAL A 251 -21.43 -10.27 0.23
C VAL A 251 -20.37 -10.08 -0.84
N VAL A 252 -19.33 -10.90 -0.78
CA VAL A 252 -18.30 -11.00 -1.82
C VAL A 252 -18.85 -11.85 -2.97
N LEU A 253 -18.81 -11.33 -4.18
CA LEU A 253 -19.25 -12.04 -5.37
C LEU A 253 -18.13 -12.89 -5.97
N LYS A 254 -18.48 -14.10 -6.43
CA LYS A 254 -17.52 -14.99 -7.09
C LYS A 254 -17.03 -14.41 -8.41
N ASP A 255 -15.77 -14.65 -8.72
CA ASP A 255 -15.11 -14.25 -9.97
C ASP A 255 -14.81 -15.48 -10.88
N PRO A 256 -15.84 -16.09 -11.53
CA PRO A 256 -15.64 -17.29 -12.34
C PRO A 256 -14.81 -17.06 -13.60
N LYS A 257 -14.64 -15.80 -14.04
CA LYS A 257 -13.80 -15.45 -15.18
C LYS A 257 -12.36 -15.11 -14.79
N ASN A 258 -12.06 -15.20 -13.47
CA ASN A 258 -10.73 -14.99 -12.93
C ASN A 258 -10.12 -13.61 -13.32
N LEU A 259 -10.93 -12.55 -13.24
CA LEU A 259 -10.51 -11.18 -13.52
C LEU A 259 -9.42 -10.73 -12.54
N PHE A 260 -9.59 -11.08 -11.25
CA PHE A 260 -8.65 -10.71 -10.19
C PHE A 260 -7.48 -11.70 -10.04
N GLY A 261 -7.55 -12.87 -10.68
CA GLY A 261 -6.42 -13.79 -10.77
C GLY A 261 -6.05 -14.50 -9.47
N PHE A 262 -4.78 -14.85 -9.36
CA PHE A 262 -4.15 -15.40 -8.14
C PHE A 262 -3.41 -14.29 -7.44
N GLU A 263 -3.73 -13.99 -6.18
CA GLU A 263 -3.13 -12.87 -5.45
C GLU A 263 -2.46 -13.35 -4.17
N ASN A 264 -1.43 -14.17 -4.36
CA ASN A 264 -0.56 -14.59 -3.27
C ASN A 264 0.34 -13.42 -2.83
N VAL A 265 0.45 -13.24 -1.52
CA VAL A 265 1.42 -12.33 -0.93
C VAL A 265 2.83 -12.77 -1.33
N GLN A 266 3.63 -11.83 -1.83
CA GLN A 266 4.95 -12.15 -2.37
C GLN A 266 5.91 -10.97 -2.21
N PRO A 267 7.11 -11.14 -1.60
CA PRO A 267 8.05 -10.04 -1.46
C PRO A 267 8.63 -9.64 -2.83
N LEU A 268 8.52 -8.37 -3.19
CA LEU A 268 9.21 -7.77 -4.31
C LEU A 268 10.40 -6.97 -3.82
N VAL A 269 11.60 -7.21 -4.36
CA VAL A 269 12.83 -6.64 -3.81
C VAL A 269 13.70 -5.98 -4.88
N TYR A 270 14.41 -4.92 -4.49
CA TYR A 270 15.48 -4.33 -5.25
C TYR A 270 16.74 -5.16 -5.03
N LYS A 271 17.29 -5.76 -6.10
CA LYS A 271 18.37 -6.77 -6.02
C LYS A 271 19.59 -6.30 -5.23
N SER A 272 20.01 -5.05 -5.44
CA SER A 272 21.18 -4.49 -4.74
C SER A 272 20.86 -3.98 -3.34
N GLY A 273 19.58 -3.92 -2.96
CA GLY A 273 19.12 -3.41 -1.66
C GLY A 273 18.83 -4.50 -0.62
N LEU A 274 19.04 -5.79 -0.97
CA LEU A 274 18.78 -6.91 -0.06
C LEU A 274 19.83 -8.00 -0.25
N SER A 275 20.48 -8.41 0.84
CA SER A 275 21.44 -9.50 0.86
C SER A 275 20.76 -10.87 0.68
N GLN A 276 21.52 -11.90 0.33
CA GLN A 276 21.00 -13.27 0.26
C GLN A 276 20.39 -13.72 1.59
N LYS A 277 21.06 -13.42 2.72
CA LYS A 277 20.52 -13.66 4.07
C LYS A 277 19.15 -13.01 4.27
N GLY A 278 18.97 -11.78 3.79
CA GLY A 278 17.68 -11.08 3.83
C GLY A 278 16.63 -11.79 2.96
N ALA A 279 16.97 -12.19 1.74
CA ALA A 279 16.08 -12.92 0.85
C ALA A 279 15.63 -14.27 1.46
N ASP A 280 16.56 -15.04 2.02
CA ASP A 280 16.27 -16.31 2.69
C ASP A 280 15.34 -16.10 3.90
N THR A 281 15.54 -14.99 4.65
CA THR A 281 14.67 -14.62 5.77
C THR A 281 13.24 -14.34 5.30
N LEU A 282 13.07 -13.56 4.22
CA LEU A 282 11.74 -13.26 3.69
C LEU A 282 11.06 -14.50 3.09
N ASN A 283 11.81 -15.40 2.46
CA ASN A 283 11.27 -16.68 1.99
C ASN A 283 10.79 -17.55 3.16
N ALA A 284 11.51 -17.54 4.29
CA ALA A 284 11.07 -18.25 5.50
C ALA A 284 9.77 -17.67 6.08
N VAL A 285 9.59 -16.35 6.01
CA VAL A 285 8.32 -15.68 6.35
C VAL A 285 7.22 -16.12 5.40
N SER A 286 7.45 -16.04 4.08
CA SER A 286 6.48 -16.46 3.07
C SER A 286 6.01 -17.90 3.29
N ALA A 287 6.92 -18.82 3.59
CA ALA A 287 6.61 -20.23 3.83
C ALA A 287 5.66 -20.48 5.02
N LYS A 288 5.53 -19.53 5.94
CA LYS A 288 4.69 -19.63 7.14
C LYS A 288 3.41 -18.82 7.10
N LEU A 289 3.35 -17.83 6.20
CA LEU A 289 2.21 -16.92 6.11
C LEU A 289 1.10 -17.58 5.27
N ASP A 290 0.01 -17.94 5.90
CA ASP A 290 -1.19 -18.44 5.25
C ASP A 290 -2.37 -17.47 5.37
N THR A 291 -3.43 -17.71 4.62
CA THR A 291 -4.61 -16.82 4.59
C THR A 291 -5.32 -16.77 5.95
N VAL A 292 -5.29 -17.85 6.75
CA VAL A 292 -5.95 -17.88 8.06
C VAL A 292 -5.21 -16.97 9.05
N ALA A 293 -3.88 -17.03 9.04
CA ALA A 293 -3.05 -16.14 9.85
C ALA A 293 -3.24 -14.68 9.45
N LEU A 294 -3.29 -14.41 8.14
CA LEU A 294 -3.48 -13.06 7.61
C LEU A 294 -4.83 -12.47 8.03
N LEU A 295 -5.94 -13.19 7.80
CA LEU A 295 -7.29 -12.83 8.25
C LEU A 295 -7.36 -12.51 9.76
N LYS A 296 -6.68 -13.32 10.58
CA LYS A 296 -6.64 -13.10 12.03
C LYS A 296 -5.91 -11.80 12.36
N MET A 297 -4.75 -11.58 11.76
CA MET A 297 -3.94 -10.38 12.00
C MET A 297 -4.67 -9.11 11.52
N ASP A 298 -5.32 -9.16 10.36
CA ASP A 298 -6.14 -8.06 9.86
C ASP A 298 -7.30 -7.72 10.81
N ALA A 299 -7.96 -8.73 11.39
CA ALA A 299 -9.00 -8.51 12.38
C ALA A 299 -8.43 -7.87 13.66
N GLU A 300 -7.24 -8.22 14.08
CA GLU A 300 -6.57 -7.62 15.24
C GLU A 300 -6.23 -6.15 14.98
N VAL A 301 -5.71 -5.82 13.81
CA VAL A 301 -5.39 -4.44 13.42
C VAL A 301 -6.66 -3.62 13.17
N GLN A 302 -7.55 -4.10 12.28
CA GLN A 302 -8.64 -3.27 11.76
C GLN A 302 -9.88 -3.23 12.67
N LEU A 303 -10.17 -4.30 13.43
CA LEU A 303 -11.35 -4.36 14.31
C LEU A 303 -11.02 -4.13 15.78
N GLN A 304 -9.82 -4.52 16.24
CA GLN A 304 -9.41 -4.38 17.62
C GLN A 304 -8.48 -3.18 17.84
N ASN A 305 -8.08 -2.47 16.76
CA ASN A 305 -7.18 -1.31 16.76
C ASN A 305 -5.83 -1.59 17.44
N LYS A 306 -5.31 -2.82 17.30
CA LYS A 306 -3.97 -3.15 17.77
C LYS A 306 -2.93 -2.50 16.85
N ASP A 307 -1.78 -2.18 17.42
CA ASP A 307 -0.64 -1.69 16.65
C ASP A 307 -0.15 -2.77 15.67
N PRO A 308 -0.02 -2.47 14.35
CA PRO A 308 0.42 -3.45 13.35
C PRO A 308 1.78 -4.07 13.67
N LEU A 309 2.72 -3.29 14.23
CA LEU A 309 4.04 -3.77 14.60
C LEU A 309 3.97 -4.81 15.74
N ASP A 310 3.10 -4.60 16.73
CA ASP A 310 2.91 -5.55 17.84
C ASP A 310 2.25 -6.83 17.33
N VAL A 311 1.26 -6.73 16.44
CA VAL A 311 0.63 -7.88 15.78
C VAL A 311 1.65 -8.66 14.95
N ALA A 312 2.50 -7.98 14.19
CA ALA A 312 3.58 -8.58 13.40
C ALA A 312 4.55 -9.37 14.28
N LYS A 313 5.03 -8.79 15.39
CA LYS A 313 5.93 -9.45 16.34
C LYS A 313 5.30 -10.68 17.00
N ALA A 314 4.04 -10.55 17.42
CA ALA A 314 3.31 -11.66 18.04
C ALA A 314 3.15 -12.85 17.08
N TRP A 315 2.80 -12.58 15.81
CA TRP A 315 2.69 -13.61 14.79
C TRP A 315 4.06 -14.25 14.48
N LEU A 316 5.11 -13.46 14.27
CA LEU A 316 6.46 -13.95 13.99
C LEU A 316 6.97 -14.85 15.13
N THR A 317 6.70 -14.50 16.40
CA THR A 317 7.02 -15.33 17.57
C THR A 317 6.26 -16.65 17.52
N SER A 318 4.95 -16.60 17.28
CA SER A 318 4.11 -17.81 17.18
C SER A 318 4.50 -18.74 16.03
N ALA A 319 5.00 -18.16 14.92
CA ALA A 319 5.51 -18.89 13.77
C ALA A 319 6.92 -19.45 13.95
N GLY A 320 7.58 -19.16 15.09
CA GLY A 320 8.96 -19.58 15.38
C GLY A 320 10.02 -18.83 14.55
N LEU A 321 9.69 -17.63 14.08
CA LEU A 321 10.58 -16.77 13.29
C LEU A 321 11.27 -15.68 14.12
N LEU A 322 10.74 -15.41 15.33
CA LEU A 322 11.39 -14.63 16.38
C LEU A 322 11.62 -15.50 17.62
N PRO A 323 12.66 -15.21 18.41
CA PRO A 323 12.84 -15.84 19.72
C PRO A 323 11.67 -15.50 20.64
N ASP A 324 11.22 -16.47 21.40
CA ASP A 324 10.24 -16.27 22.47
C ASP A 324 10.91 -15.49 23.60
N LEU A 325 10.49 -14.25 23.86
CA LEU A 325 11.09 -13.39 24.87
C LEU A 325 10.98 -14.02 26.27
N VAL A 326 9.92 -14.79 26.55
CA VAL A 326 9.76 -15.52 27.83
C VAL A 326 10.81 -16.59 27.97
N ARG A 327 11.14 -17.32 26.89
CA ARG A 327 12.23 -18.32 26.89
C ARG A 327 13.62 -17.71 26.96
N ALA A 328 13.81 -16.51 26.37
CA ALA A 328 15.09 -15.82 26.43
C ALA A 328 15.42 -15.36 27.86
N ASP A 329 14.46 -14.83 28.60
CA ASP A 329 14.63 -14.43 30.00
C ASP A 329 14.86 -15.65 30.93
N GLU A 330 14.20 -16.76 30.64
CA GLU A 330 14.38 -18.01 31.39
C GLU A 330 15.76 -18.65 31.12
N LEU A 331 16.23 -18.60 29.87
CA LEU A 331 17.57 -19.02 29.48
C LEU A 331 18.66 -18.14 30.12
N LEU A 332 18.46 -16.82 30.15
CA LEU A 332 19.37 -15.88 30.80
C LEU A 332 19.40 -16.09 32.35
N ARG A 333 18.28 -16.43 32.95
CA ARG A 333 18.22 -16.78 34.37
C ARG A 333 18.95 -18.10 34.69
N VAL A 334 18.79 -19.10 33.81
CA VAL A 334 19.48 -20.38 33.95
C VAL A 334 20.99 -20.22 33.74
N LEU A 335 21.41 -19.49 32.70
CA LEU A 335 22.81 -19.22 32.39
C LEU A 335 23.47 -18.23 33.39
N GLY A 336 22.71 -17.27 33.92
CA GLY A 336 23.15 -16.34 34.94
C GLY A 336 23.21 -16.95 36.35
N GLY A 337 22.47 -18.04 36.59
CA GLY A 337 22.51 -18.80 37.86
C GLY A 337 23.70 -19.74 38.02
N GLU A 338 24.38 -20.09 36.91
CA GLU A 338 25.60 -20.93 36.97
C GLU A 338 26.91 -20.14 37.20
N LEU A 339 26.86 -18.84 37.30
CA LEU A 339 28.04 -17.98 37.58
C LEU A 339 28.14 -17.50 39.01
N GLN A 340 27.37 -18.08 39.95
CA GLN A 340 27.47 -17.84 41.38
C GLN A 340 27.72 -19.17 42.14
N VAL A 341 28.86 -19.82 41.90
CA VAL A 341 29.45 -20.79 42.80
C VAL A 341 30.95 -20.56 42.86
#